data_b33b44757f1839b2a515f5a27d135993
#
_entry.id   b33b44757f1839b2a515f5a27d135993
#
_cell.length_a   1.000
_cell.length_b   1.000
_cell.length_c   1.000
_cell.angle_alpha   90.00
_cell.angle_beta   90.00
_cell.angle_gamma   90.00
#
_symmetry.space_group_name_H-M   'P 1'
#
loop_
_entity.id
_entity.type
_entity.pdbx_description
1 polymer ?
#
loop_
_entity_poly.entity_id
_entity_poly.type
_entity_poly.pdbx_seq_one_letter_code
_entity_poly.pdbx_strand_id
1 'polypeptide(L)'
;MEPRTSPPEERLKAIETLAKAGIPVSVNVAPVIPGLTDSEIPAILKRASEHGATGAFWLLLRLPYAVKDLFIDWLRREYPEKAEKVINRITEVREGKMNSSEFGKRMRGTGELADSIKQLFEVTRRKYGLNEKIYRLSVDKFTAGKNTMQMEMEF
;
A
#
# COMPACT_ATOMS: atom_id res chain seq x y z
N MET A 1 -10.32 9.34 5.79
CA MET A 1 -9.06 9.14 6.50
C MET A 1 -7.96 10.13 6.09
N GLU A 2 -7.93 10.57 4.86
CA GLU A 2 -6.86 11.46 4.34
C GLU A 2 -7.45 12.70 3.66
N PRO A 3 -7.95 13.69 4.42
CA PRO A 3 -8.77 14.79 3.90
C PRO A 3 -8.00 15.78 2.99
N ARG A 4 -6.68 15.73 2.97
CA ARG A 4 -5.83 16.65 2.16
C ARG A 4 -5.07 15.94 1.05
N THR A 5 -5.38 14.69 0.75
CA THR A 5 -4.71 13.95 -0.33
C THR A 5 -5.41 14.17 -1.67
N SER A 6 -4.64 14.07 -2.75
CA SER A 6 -5.18 14.17 -4.11
C SER A 6 -6.25 13.11 -4.36
N PRO A 7 -7.34 13.48 -5.05
CA PRO A 7 -8.36 12.53 -5.49
C PRO A 7 -7.78 11.38 -6.33
N PRO A 8 -8.45 10.22 -6.38
CA PRO A 8 -7.99 9.08 -7.17
C PRO A 8 -7.70 9.40 -8.63
N GLU A 9 -8.52 10.24 -9.26
CA GLU A 9 -8.35 10.64 -10.67
C GLU A 9 -7.05 11.41 -10.91
N GLU A 10 -6.69 12.31 -10.01
CA GLU A 10 -5.41 13.05 -10.12
C GLU A 10 -4.20 12.14 -9.94
N ARG A 11 -4.30 11.17 -9.05
CA ARG A 11 -3.24 10.15 -8.87
C ARG A 11 -3.07 9.30 -10.12
N LEU A 12 -4.17 8.90 -10.76
CA LEU A 12 -4.14 8.15 -12.03
C LEU A 12 -3.58 8.99 -13.18
N LYS A 13 -3.95 10.27 -13.25
CA LYS A 13 -3.38 11.21 -14.24
C LYS A 13 -1.88 11.41 -14.04
N ALA A 14 -1.40 11.44 -12.79
CA ALA A 14 0.04 11.47 -12.50
C ALA A 14 0.76 10.23 -13.02
N ILE A 15 0.19 9.02 -12.80
CA ILE A 15 0.70 7.78 -13.36
C ILE A 15 0.80 7.87 -14.88
N GLU A 16 -0.26 8.30 -15.54
CA GLU A 16 -0.32 8.44 -17.01
C GLU A 16 0.72 9.43 -17.53
N THR A 17 0.87 10.57 -16.86
CA THR A 17 1.85 11.60 -17.25
C THR A 17 3.28 11.06 -17.19
N LEU A 18 3.63 10.37 -16.10
CA LEU A 18 4.95 9.77 -15.94
C LEU A 18 5.20 8.62 -16.93
N ALA A 19 4.20 7.76 -17.14
CA ALA A 19 4.29 6.66 -18.10
C ALA A 19 4.49 7.18 -19.53
N LYS A 20 3.76 8.21 -19.96
CA LYS A 20 3.94 8.88 -21.27
C LYS A 20 5.32 9.49 -21.44
N ALA A 21 5.94 9.93 -20.36
CA ALA A 21 7.33 10.43 -20.35
C ALA A 21 8.38 9.29 -20.35
N GLY A 22 7.97 8.02 -20.46
CA GLY A 22 8.87 6.86 -20.43
C GLY A 22 9.42 6.53 -19.05
N ILE A 23 8.83 7.09 -17.99
CA ILE A 23 9.24 6.83 -16.60
C ILE A 23 8.47 5.63 -16.07
N PRO A 24 9.16 4.56 -15.62
CA PRO A 24 8.50 3.41 -15.03
C PRO A 24 7.75 3.77 -13.75
N VAL A 25 6.48 3.39 -13.66
CA VAL A 25 5.62 3.71 -12.52
C VAL A 25 5.07 2.44 -11.89
N SER A 26 5.13 2.36 -10.58
CA SER A 26 4.47 1.30 -9.81
C SER A 26 3.44 1.89 -8.86
N VAL A 27 2.31 1.20 -8.71
CA VAL A 27 1.27 1.57 -7.75
C VAL A 27 1.42 0.80 -6.44
N ASN A 28 1.26 1.48 -5.32
CA ASN A 28 1.20 0.83 -4.01
C ASN A 28 -0.24 0.89 -3.47
N VAL A 29 -0.92 -0.26 -3.42
CA VAL A 29 -2.25 -0.39 -2.82
C VAL A 29 -2.08 -0.51 -1.31
N ALA A 30 -2.12 0.61 -0.64
CA ALA A 30 -1.84 0.70 0.81
C ALA A 30 -2.62 1.87 1.45
N PRO A 31 -3.23 1.64 2.60
CA PRO A 31 -3.37 0.34 3.26
C PRO A 31 -4.50 -0.52 2.69
N VAL A 32 -4.31 -1.82 2.60
CA VAL A 32 -5.41 -2.78 2.42
C VAL A 32 -6.01 -3.06 3.79
N ILE A 33 -7.31 -2.80 3.94
CA ILE A 33 -8.06 -3.02 5.18
C ILE A 33 -8.94 -4.24 4.97
N PRO A 34 -8.66 -5.39 5.63
CA PRO A 34 -9.44 -6.61 5.47
C PRO A 34 -10.92 -6.41 5.78
N GLY A 35 -11.79 -6.75 4.83
CA GLY A 35 -13.24 -6.59 4.97
C GLY A 35 -13.78 -5.20 4.68
N LEU A 36 -12.91 -4.23 4.33
CA LEU A 36 -13.33 -2.88 3.96
C LEU A 36 -12.84 -2.50 2.55
N THR A 37 -11.54 -2.60 2.28
CA THR A 37 -10.94 -2.15 0.99
C THR A 37 -10.28 -3.29 0.20
N ASP A 38 -10.21 -4.49 0.73
CA ASP A 38 -9.64 -5.66 0.05
C ASP A 38 -10.34 -6.00 -1.26
N SER A 39 -11.66 -5.81 -1.33
CA SER A 39 -12.45 -6.02 -2.54
C SER A 39 -12.18 -4.99 -3.67
N GLU A 40 -11.56 -3.86 -3.36
CA GLU A 40 -11.25 -2.81 -4.34
C GLU A 40 -9.94 -3.09 -5.12
N ILE A 41 -9.13 -4.03 -4.65
CA ILE A 41 -7.84 -4.37 -5.27
C ILE A 41 -7.94 -4.59 -6.78
N PRO A 42 -8.89 -5.39 -7.31
CA PRO A 42 -8.99 -5.62 -8.74
C PRO A 42 -9.29 -4.35 -9.54
N ALA A 43 -10.15 -3.49 -9.04
CA ALA A 43 -10.52 -2.24 -9.70
C ALA A 43 -9.36 -1.25 -9.72
N ILE A 44 -8.64 -1.12 -8.60
CA ILE A 44 -7.47 -0.24 -8.48
C ILE A 44 -6.37 -0.69 -9.45
N LEU A 45 -6.02 -1.98 -9.46
CA LEU A 45 -4.96 -2.52 -10.31
C LEU A 45 -5.31 -2.40 -11.81
N LYS A 46 -6.58 -2.65 -12.17
CA LYS A 46 -7.07 -2.45 -13.54
C LYS A 46 -6.84 -1.00 -13.98
N ARG A 47 -7.33 -0.04 -13.20
CA ARG A 47 -7.21 1.38 -13.54
C ARG A 47 -5.76 1.86 -13.59
N ALA A 48 -4.92 1.41 -12.66
CA ALA A 48 -3.50 1.72 -12.68
C ALA A 48 -2.80 1.22 -13.97
N SER A 49 -3.10 -0.02 -14.39
CA SER A 49 -2.59 -0.58 -15.66
C SER A 49 -3.07 0.22 -16.87
N GLU A 50 -4.36 0.57 -16.95
CA GLU A 50 -4.93 1.37 -18.03
C GLU A 50 -4.28 2.76 -18.17
N HIS A 51 -3.70 3.29 -17.07
CA HIS A 51 -2.95 4.56 -17.07
C HIS A 51 -1.43 4.36 -17.21
N GLY A 52 -0.96 3.15 -17.50
CA GLY A 52 0.43 2.88 -17.84
C GLY A 52 1.34 2.49 -16.67
N ALA A 53 0.79 2.16 -15.51
CA ALA A 53 1.60 1.53 -14.46
C ALA A 53 2.12 0.17 -14.94
N THR A 54 3.36 -0.17 -14.59
CA THR A 54 4.04 -1.42 -14.97
C THR A 54 4.30 -2.35 -13.79
N GLY A 55 4.10 -1.87 -12.57
CA GLY A 55 4.28 -2.64 -11.36
C GLY A 55 3.23 -2.31 -10.29
N ALA A 56 3.03 -3.25 -9.37
CA ALA A 56 2.15 -3.03 -8.24
C ALA A 56 2.66 -3.72 -6.98
N PHE A 57 2.41 -3.07 -5.84
CA PHE A 57 2.69 -3.56 -4.49
C PHE A 57 1.47 -3.36 -3.60
N TRP A 58 1.45 -4.01 -2.46
CA TRP A 58 0.41 -3.81 -1.47
C TRP A 58 0.92 -3.99 -0.05
N LEU A 59 0.27 -3.34 0.89
CA LEU A 59 0.56 -3.46 2.32
C LEU A 59 -0.75 -3.52 3.10
N LEU A 60 -0.81 -4.43 4.08
CA LEU A 60 -1.91 -4.45 5.05
C LEU A 60 -1.85 -3.24 5.97
N LEU A 61 -3.03 -2.83 6.42
CA LEU A 61 -3.19 -1.80 7.45
C LEU A 61 -2.30 -2.08 8.67
N ARG A 62 -1.61 -1.05 9.14
CA ARG A 62 -0.84 -1.05 10.37
C ARG A 62 -1.41 -0.03 11.34
N LEU A 63 -1.55 -0.43 12.59
CA LEU A 63 -2.15 0.37 13.65
C LEU A 63 -1.20 0.48 14.86
N PRO A 64 -0.05 1.14 14.71
CA PRO A 64 0.88 1.31 15.81
C PRO A 64 0.35 2.31 16.84
N TYR A 65 0.61 2.01 18.11
CA TYR A 65 0.34 2.93 19.24
C TYR A 65 -1.08 3.49 19.25
N ALA A 66 -1.23 4.80 19.41
CA ALA A 66 -2.51 5.52 19.46
C ALA A 66 -3.33 5.47 18.16
N VAL A 67 -2.71 5.15 17.02
CA VAL A 67 -3.42 5.03 15.73
C VAL A 67 -4.51 3.96 15.79
N LYS A 68 -4.30 2.91 16.59
CA LYS A 68 -5.29 1.85 16.79
C LYS A 68 -6.62 2.40 17.32
N ASP A 69 -6.58 3.17 18.37
CA ASP A 69 -7.79 3.65 19.03
C ASP A 69 -8.51 4.70 18.17
N LEU A 70 -7.77 5.56 17.51
CA LEU A 70 -8.29 6.52 16.53
C LEU A 70 -8.96 5.81 15.33
N PHE A 71 -8.35 4.73 14.84
CA PHE A 71 -8.93 3.95 13.74
C PHE A 71 -10.23 3.26 14.16
N ILE A 72 -10.30 2.68 15.36
CA ILE A 72 -11.50 2.01 15.86
C ILE A 72 -12.64 3.02 16.04
N ASP A 73 -12.35 4.19 16.63
CA ASP A 73 -13.32 5.27 16.78
C ASP A 73 -13.87 5.72 15.41
N TRP A 74 -12.96 6.02 14.48
CA TRP A 74 -13.33 6.39 13.11
C TRP A 74 -14.17 5.31 12.44
N LEU A 75 -13.77 4.03 12.55
CA LEU A 75 -14.46 2.92 11.90
C LEU A 75 -15.89 2.75 12.44
N ARG A 76 -16.08 2.86 13.75
CA ARG A 76 -17.42 2.76 14.39
C ARG A 76 -18.31 3.94 14.04
N ARG A 77 -17.75 5.11 13.81
CA ARG A 77 -18.51 6.29 13.43
C ARG A 77 -18.90 6.29 11.95
N GLU A 78 -17.98 5.94 11.06
CA GLU A 78 -18.20 6.02 9.60
C GLU A 78 -18.79 4.73 9.01
N TYR A 79 -18.54 3.58 9.63
CA TYR A 79 -18.97 2.26 9.16
C TYR A 79 -19.53 1.38 10.30
N PRO A 80 -20.55 1.83 11.03
CA PRO A 80 -21.04 1.14 12.23
C PRO A 80 -21.42 -0.33 11.97
N GLU A 81 -22.09 -0.61 10.85
CA GLU A 81 -22.53 -1.97 10.48
C GLU A 81 -21.38 -2.92 10.09
N LYS A 82 -20.22 -2.38 9.70
CA LYS A 82 -19.04 -3.17 9.29
C LYS A 82 -17.95 -3.20 10.35
N ALA A 83 -18.02 -2.34 11.35
CA ALA A 83 -16.93 -2.10 12.29
C ALA A 83 -16.41 -3.39 12.96
N GLU A 84 -17.29 -4.15 13.57
CA GLU A 84 -16.90 -5.38 14.29
C GLU A 84 -16.36 -6.45 13.32
N LYS A 85 -16.93 -6.56 12.12
CA LYS A 85 -16.41 -7.47 11.08
C LYS A 85 -15.00 -7.10 10.66
N VAL A 86 -14.72 -5.81 10.46
CA VAL A 86 -13.40 -5.32 10.06
C VAL A 86 -12.39 -5.52 11.19
N ILE A 87 -12.77 -5.20 12.44
CA ILE A 87 -11.92 -5.43 13.62
C ILE A 87 -11.57 -6.92 13.73
N ASN A 88 -12.54 -7.82 13.61
CA ASN A 88 -12.30 -9.26 13.68
C ASN A 88 -11.36 -9.74 12.57
N ARG A 89 -11.53 -9.26 11.35
CA ARG A 89 -10.64 -9.61 10.24
C ARG A 89 -9.21 -9.07 10.40
N ILE A 90 -9.05 -7.87 10.97
CA ILE A 90 -7.73 -7.34 11.29
C ILE A 90 -7.04 -8.19 12.36
N THR A 91 -7.77 -8.58 13.40
CA THR A 91 -7.22 -9.45 14.46
C THR A 91 -6.90 -10.85 13.94
N GLU A 92 -7.73 -11.41 13.07
CA GLU A 92 -7.49 -12.69 12.40
C GLU A 92 -6.16 -12.71 11.66
N VAL A 93 -5.90 -11.74 10.78
CA VAL A 93 -4.64 -11.65 10.02
C VAL A 93 -3.43 -11.23 10.86
N ARG A 94 -3.62 -10.98 12.16
CA ARG A 94 -2.61 -10.53 13.12
C ARG A 94 -2.45 -11.45 14.34
N GLU A 95 -2.87 -12.72 14.21
CA GLU A 95 -2.74 -13.71 15.28
C GLU A 95 -3.45 -13.27 16.58
N GLY A 96 -4.67 -12.72 16.45
CA GLY A 96 -5.48 -12.25 17.57
C GLY A 96 -5.16 -10.84 18.06
N LYS A 97 -4.27 -10.09 17.39
CA LYS A 97 -3.87 -8.72 17.77
C LYS A 97 -4.35 -7.70 16.74
N MET A 98 -4.53 -6.46 17.15
CA MET A 98 -4.86 -5.36 16.21
C MET A 98 -3.63 -4.85 15.42
N ASN A 99 -2.42 -5.12 15.88
CA ASN A 99 -1.18 -4.74 15.23
C ASN A 99 -0.07 -5.75 15.51
N SER A 100 0.87 -5.87 14.60
CA SER A 100 2.11 -6.62 14.76
C SER A 100 3.30 -5.76 14.35
N SER A 101 4.36 -5.77 15.14
CA SER A 101 5.65 -5.15 14.83
C SER A 101 6.65 -6.14 14.21
N GLU A 102 6.32 -7.43 14.18
CA GLU A 102 7.19 -8.50 13.74
C GLU A 102 7.63 -8.32 12.29
N PHE A 103 8.93 -8.36 12.07
CA PHE A 103 9.50 -8.26 10.72
C PHE A 103 9.06 -9.46 9.86
N GLY A 104 8.69 -9.20 8.60
CA GLY A 104 8.14 -10.22 7.71
C GLY A 104 6.61 -10.33 7.78
N LYS A 105 6.01 -10.31 8.96
CA LYS A 105 4.55 -10.44 9.14
C LYS A 105 3.81 -9.08 9.14
N ARG A 106 4.43 -8.04 9.68
CA ARG A 106 3.79 -6.71 9.89
C ARG A 106 3.20 -6.09 8.63
N MET A 107 3.75 -6.41 7.46
CA MET A 107 3.33 -5.85 6.17
C MET A 107 2.30 -6.71 5.42
N ARG A 108 2.26 -8.00 5.69
CA ARG A 108 1.48 -8.98 4.91
C ARG A 108 0.39 -9.70 5.72
N GLY A 109 0.56 -9.80 7.05
CA GLY A 109 -0.30 -10.62 7.90
C GLY A 109 0.00 -12.12 7.76
N THR A 110 -0.82 -12.92 8.43
CA THR A 110 -0.75 -14.40 8.48
C THR A 110 -2.13 -15.01 8.42
N GLY A 111 -2.22 -16.30 8.11
CA GLY A 111 -3.47 -17.07 8.08
C GLY A 111 -4.22 -17.01 6.76
N GLU A 112 -5.29 -17.78 6.65
CA GLU A 112 -6.03 -18.03 5.41
C GLU A 112 -6.59 -16.75 4.76
N LEU A 113 -7.06 -15.80 5.55
CA LEU A 113 -7.57 -14.54 5.05
C LEU A 113 -6.44 -13.69 4.43
N ALA A 114 -5.28 -13.63 5.08
CA ALA A 114 -4.11 -12.92 4.54
C ALA A 114 -3.62 -13.57 3.25
N ASP A 115 -3.61 -14.90 3.18
CA ASP A 115 -3.24 -15.66 1.98
C ASP A 115 -4.26 -15.44 0.84
N SER A 116 -5.55 -15.37 1.15
CA SER A 116 -6.60 -15.06 0.18
C SER A 116 -6.43 -13.66 -0.42
N ILE A 117 -6.14 -12.65 0.41
CA ILE A 117 -5.85 -11.27 -0.05
C ILE A 117 -4.58 -11.26 -0.94
N LYS A 118 -3.54 -11.95 -0.52
CA LYS A 118 -2.31 -12.11 -1.30
C LYS A 118 -2.59 -12.76 -2.65
N GLN A 119 -3.36 -13.84 -2.67
CA GLN A 119 -3.72 -14.55 -3.90
C GLN A 119 -4.54 -13.66 -4.84
N LEU A 120 -5.56 -12.95 -4.32
CA LEU A 120 -6.35 -12.00 -5.09
C LEU A 120 -5.46 -10.93 -5.74
N PHE A 121 -4.53 -10.36 -4.97
CA PHE A 121 -3.59 -9.37 -5.48
C PHE A 121 -2.68 -9.96 -6.57
N GLU A 122 -2.06 -11.11 -6.34
CA GLU A 122 -1.11 -11.72 -7.29
C GLU A 122 -1.78 -12.17 -8.60
N VAL A 123 -2.98 -12.74 -8.53
CA VAL A 123 -3.76 -13.12 -9.73
C VAL A 123 -4.12 -11.88 -10.52
N THR A 124 -4.61 -10.83 -9.83
CA THR A 124 -5.00 -9.58 -10.47
C THR A 124 -3.80 -8.84 -11.05
N ARG A 125 -2.69 -8.78 -10.33
CA ARG A 125 -1.44 -8.17 -10.79
C ARG A 125 -0.95 -8.80 -12.08
N ARG A 126 -0.94 -10.15 -12.17
CA ARG A 126 -0.58 -10.88 -13.41
C ARG A 126 -1.56 -10.61 -14.53
N LYS A 127 -2.88 -10.63 -14.23
CA LYS A 127 -3.93 -10.37 -15.23
C LYS A 127 -3.74 -9.04 -15.95
N TYR A 128 -3.29 -8.02 -15.24
CA TYR A 128 -3.12 -6.68 -15.78
C TYR A 128 -1.67 -6.31 -16.13
N GLY A 129 -0.75 -7.27 -16.17
CA GLY A 129 0.63 -7.04 -16.59
C GLY A 129 1.46 -6.17 -15.63
N LEU A 130 1.02 -6.02 -14.37
CA LEU A 130 1.68 -5.18 -13.36
C LEU A 130 2.82 -5.90 -12.63
N ASN A 131 3.35 -6.95 -13.21
CA ASN A 131 4.45 -7.77 -12.69
C ASN A 131 5.75 -7.59 -13.48
N GLU A 132 5.78 -6.61 -14.38
CA GLU A 132 6.94 -6.36 -15.19
C GLU A 132 8.14 -5.87 -14.37
N LYS A 133 9.24 -6.36 -14.80
CA LYS A 133 10.65 -6.18 -14.43
C LYS A 133 10.96 -5.24 -13.28
N ILE A 134 11.61 -5.79 -12.28
CA ILE A 134 12.47 -5.00 -11.37
C ILE A 134 13.48 -4.25 -12.25
N TYR A 135 13.27 -2.94 -12.40
CA TYR A 135 14.23 -2.10 -13.09
C TYR A 135 15.56 -2.15 -12.35
N ARG A 136 16.63 -2.49 -13.07
CA ARG A 136 17.97 -2.42 -12.50
C ARG A 136 18.33 -0.95 -12.36
N LEU A 137 18.43 -0.48 -11.12
CA LEU A 137 18.85 0.88 -10.85
C LEU A 137 20.32 1.01 -11.23
N SER A 138 20.68 2.08 -11.97
CA SER A 138 22.05 2.44 -12.28
C SER A 138 22.48 3.58 -11.37
N VAL A 139 23.71 3.50 -10.89
CA VAL A 139 24.38 4.57 -10.15
C VAL A 139 25.31 5.40 -11.03
N ASP A 140 25.42 5.08 -12.32
CA ASP A 140 26.40 5.69 -13.24
C ASP A 140 26.18 7.20 -13.44
N LYS A 141 24.96 7.67 -13.25
CA LYS A 141 24.60 9.09 -13.33
C LYS A 141 24.53 9.77 -11.95
N PHE A 142 24.87 9.04 -10.88
CA PHE A 142 24.91 9.62 -9.55
C PHE A 142 26.15 10.51 -9.42
N THR A 143 25.93 11.80 -9.27
CA THR A 143 26.98 12.75 -8.88
C THR A 143 26.77 13.09 -7.42
N ALA A 144 27.71 12.68 -6.56
CA ALA A 144 27.72 13.16 -5.19
C ALA A 144 27.81 14.70 -5.24
N GLY A 145 26.84 15.38 -4.61
CA GLY A 145 26.89 16.84 -4.52
C GLY A 145 28.25 17.27 -3.95
N LYS A 146 28.93 18.15 -4.63
CA LYS A 146 30.16 18.73 -4.08
C LYS A 146 29.76 19.48 -2.81
N ASN A 147 30.30 19.03 -1.68
CA ASN A 147 30.20 19.66 -0.36
C ASN A 147 28.78 20.01 0.14
N THR A 148 28.08 19.06 0.65
CA THR A 148 27.34 19.33 1.87
C THR A 148 28.32 19.18 3.03
N MET A 149 28.67 20.27 3.69
CA MET A 149 29.24 20.19 5.03
C MET A 149 28.19 19.46 5.88
N GLN A 150 28.41 18.18 6.10
CA GLN A 150 27.71 17.46 7.14
C GLN A 150 28.27 18.05 8.43
N MET A 151 27.47 18.85 9.13
CA MET A 151 27.85 19.28 10.49
C MET A 151 28.00 18.01 11.32
N GLU A 152 29.20 17.73 11.78
CA GLU A 152 29.42 16.74 12.83
C GLU A 152 28.63 17.23 14.06
N MET A 153 27.62 16.49 14.43
CA MET A 153 26.99 16.69 15.74
C MET A 153 27.91 16.04 16.77
N GLU A 154 28.63 16.87 17.49
CA GLU A 154 29.26 16.43 18.74
C GLU A 154 28.16 16.10 19.75
N PHE A 155 28.17 14.88 20.25
CA PHE A 155 27.30 14.42 21.34
C PHE A 155 28.07 14.51 22.68
#